data_657440e40062c659bf74f2abbee28e1e
#
_entry.id   657440e40062c659bf74f2abbee28e1e
#
_cell.length_a   1.000
_cell.length_b   1.000
_cell.length_c   1.000
_cell.angle_alpha   90.00
_cell.angle_beta   90.00
_cell.angle_gamma   90.00
#
_symmetry.space_group_name_H-M   'P 1'
#
loop_
_entity.id
_entity.type
_entity.pdbx_description
1 polymer ?
#
loop_
_entity_poly.entity_id
_entity_poly.type
_entity_poly.pdbx_seq_one_letter_code
_entity_poly.pdbx_strand_id
1 'polypeptide(L)'
;MASVNGLTWQQRLAHLGLNSLAFLLCYMLANAWAQQQATPRNVALEWDTQIPFLPWMVLPYASSGLFFCAAFFLVHSPDALRVLSQRLLLATAVAGAIFVLLPLRFGWPRPMVASPVLAALFQGLELVDRPYNQLPSLHVAYCLLFWTSLRHRLSSLWARMALGGWLLLTAVSTLFTYQHHLLDVAGGLLLGWVCIVCIPPGRSEPFVGLYYFVAACIALVLGRYALPLCATLYLVLSLGLVSLAYARRQQGFLRKRQGQFPWWVWCVYAPYLLGYRLTWLAVRWSGRHLPPVRSIGPQLWIGRRLTDAEARLLPAGCSVIDLANELPETPALRAHQAPHHYQHFALLDIVPPPADTVQQIVAAIRRETDAGRPVYLHCAMGYRRCLQIANACTQ
;
A
#
# COMPACT_ATOMS: atom_id res chain seq x y z
N MET A 1 26.64 -12.89 -8.43
CA MET A 1 26.62 -13.21 -6.98
C MET A 1 25.53 -12.34 -6.35
N ALA A 2 24.31 -12.85 -6.20
CA ALA A 2 23.24 -12.16 -5.47
C ALA A 2 23.61 -12.23 -3.98
N SER A 3 23.84 -11.07 -3.36
CA SER A 3 24.07 -10.98 -1.92
C SER A 3 22.84 -11.53 -1.20
N VAL A 4 23.05 -12.57 -0.38
CA VAL A 4 22.09 -13.05 0.61
C VAL A 4 22.00 -11.95 1.70
N ASN A 5 21.42 -10.81 1.37
CA ASN A 5 21.15 -9.77 2.34
C ASN A 5 19.89 -10.19 3.11
N GLY A 6 20.11 -10.69 4.32
CA GLY A 6 19.04 -10.89 5.29
C GLY A 6 18.28 -9.58 5.54
N LEU A 7 17.05 -9.67 6.05
CA LEU A 7 16.22 -8.54 6.40
C LEU A 7 16.94 -7.58 7.34
N THR A 8 17.05 -6.31 6.94
CA THR A 8 17.61 -5.26 7.79
C THR A 8 16.58 -4.77 8.82
N TRP A 9 17.08 -4.24 9.95
CA TRP A 9 16.24 -3.58 10.95
C TRP A 9 15.43 -2.41 10.36
N GLN A 10 16.05 -1.66 9.47
CA GLN A 10 15.39 -0.52 8.79
C GLN A 10 14.18 -0.98 7.98
N GLN A 11 14.27 -2.08 7.25
CA GLN A 11 13.13 -2.64 6.51
C GLN A 11 12.01 -3.08 7.45
N ARG A 12 12.33 -3.76 8.57
CA ARG A 12 11.34 -4.18 9.57
C ARG A 12 10.63 -2.99 10.19
N LEU A 13 11.38 -1.98 10.63
CA LEU A 13 10.85 -0.75 11.21
C LEU A 13 10.02 0.06 10.20
N ALA A 14 10.43 0.12 8.94
CA ALA A 14 9.66 0.80 7.89
C ALA A 14 8.29 0.13 7.66
N HIS A 15 8.25 -1.21 7.58
CA HIS A 15 7.00 -1.94 7.43
C HIS A 15 6.12 -1.85 8.69
N LEU A 16 6.70 -1.94 9.88
CA LEU A 16 5.99 -1.75 11.14
C LEU A 16 5.42 -0.33 11.22
N GLY A 17 6.23 0.70 10.95
CA GLY A 17 5.81 2.10 10.97
C GLY A 17 4.67 2.39 9.98
N LEU A 18 4.78 1.87 8.75
CA LEU A 18 3.73 2.00 7.74
C LEU A 18 2.40 1.37 8.21
N ASN A 19 2.45 0.15 8.75
CA ASN A 19 1.25 -0.54 9.23
C ASN A 19 0.67 0.11 10.48
N SER A 20 1.52 0.58 11.41
CA SER A 20 1.08 1.32 12.60
C SER A 20 0.41 2.63 12.23
N LEU A 21 0.98 3.39 11.27
CA LEU A 21 0.38 4.62 10.79
C LEU A 21 -0.98 4.37 10.12
N ALA A 22 -1.06 3.36 9.25
CA ALA A 22 -2.32 2.98 8.61
C ALA A 22 -3.37 2.55 9.66
N PHE A 23 -2.98 1.77 10.67
CA PHE A 23 -3.84 1.38 11.77
C PHE A 23 -4.34 2.60 12.55
N LEU A 24 -3.45 3.50 12.96
CA LEU A 24 -3.82 4.71 13.69
C LEU A 24 -4.82 5.57 12.89
N LEU A 25 -4.53 5.81 11.61
CA LEU A 25 -5.40 6.62 10.76
C LEU A 25 -6.77 5.95 10.52
N CYS A 26 -6.80 4.66 10.20
CA CYS A 26 -8.05 3.95 9.91
C CYS A 26 -8.85 3.68 11.20
N TYR A 27 -8.19 3.17 12.23
CA TYR A 27 -8.87 2.69 13.43
C TYR A 27 -9.31 3.82 14.36
N MET A 28 -8.38 4.73 14.72
CA MET A 28 -8.66 5.80 15.69
C MET A 28 -9.65 6.83 15.12
N LEU A 29 -9.51 7.18 13.84
CA LEU A 29 -10.43 8.13 13.21
C LEU A 29 -11.81 7.53 12.97
N ALA A 30 -11.89 6.25 12.55
CA ALA A 30 -13.17 5.55 12.43
C ALA A 30 -13.89 5.46 13.79
N ASN A 31 -13.14 5.19 14.85
CA ASN A 31 -13.66 5.16 16.22
C ASN A 31 -14.20 6.54 16.66
N ALA A 32 -13.42 7.61 16.41
CA ALA A 32 -13.84 8.97 16.70
C ALA A 32 -15.07 9.38 15.87
N TRP A 33 -15.15 8.95 14.61
CA TRP A 33 -16.34 9.16 13.77
C TRP A 33 -17.57 8.45 14.32
N ALA A 34 -17.44 7.15 14.64
CA ALA A 34 -18.56 6.36 15.15
C ALA A 34 -19.11 6.90 16.48
N GLN A 35 -18.24 7.45 17.33
CA GLN A 35 -18.64 8.08 18.61
C GLN A 35 -19.54 9.32 18.40
N GLN A 36 -19.41 10.01 17.27
CA GLN A 36 -20.22 11.20 16.97
C GLN A 36 -21.61 10.85 16.42
N GLN A 37 -21.87 9.59 16.11
CA GLN A 37 -23.19 9.16 15.63
C GLN A 37 -24.17 9.07 16.79
N ALA A 38 -25.37 9.66 16.63
CA ALA A 38 -26.38 9.77 17.68
C ALA A 38 -26.88 8.40 18.21
N THR A 39 -27.00 7.41 17.33
CA THR A 39 -27.51 6.07 17.66
C THR A 39 -26.74 5.00 16.88
N PRO A 40 -25.55 4.61 17.33
CA PRO A 40 -24.83 3.51 16.68
C PRO A 40 -25.61 2.20 16.88
N ARG A 41 -25.81 1.46 15.79
CA ARG A 41 -26.44 0.14 15.78
C ARG A 41 -25.50 -0.91 16.36
N ASN A 42 -26.03 -2.07 16.72
CA ASN A 42 -25.23 -3.27 17.01
C ASN A 42 -25.64 -4.42 16.08
N VAL A 43 -24.81 -5.46 16.06
CA VAL A 43 -25.01 -6.68 15.27
C VAL A 43 -25.16 -7.90 16.17
N ALA A 44 -25.59 -7.69 17.40
CA ALA A 44 -25.79 -8.74 18.37
C ALA A 44 -26.83 -9.76 17.88
N LEU A 45 -26.50 -11.02 18.01
CA LEU A 45 -27.39 -12.16 17.82
C LEU A 45 -27.93 -12.62 19.17
N GLU A 46 -29.02 -13.39 19.20
CA GLU A 46 -29.55 -13.97 20.43
C GLU A 46 -28.49 -14.83 21.17
N TRP A 47 -27.65 -15.53 20.43
CA TRP A 47 -26.55 -16.35 20.98
C TRP A 47 -25.48 -15.54 21.70
N ASP A 48 -25.27 -14.27 21.33
CA ASP A 48 -24.29 -13.41 22.02
C ASP A 48 -24.68 -13.16 23.48
N THR A 49 -25.98 -13.20 23.82
CA THR A 49 -26.47 -13.03 25.21
C THR A 49 -26.10 -14.18 26.14
N GLN A 50 -25.75 -15.33 25.56
CA GLN A 50 -25.36 -16.53 26.33
C GLN A 50 -23.86 -16.57 26.62
N ILE A 51 -23.07 -15.66 25.99
CA ILE A 51 -21.62 -15.61 26.20
C ILE A 51 -21.32 -14.92 27.53
N PRO A 52 -20.66 -15.62 28.50
CA PRO A 52 -20.35 -15.03 29.80
C PRO A 52 -19.20 -14.02 29.68
N PHE A 53 -19.21 -13.00 30.53
CA PHE A 53 -18.08 -12.10 30.68
C PHE A 53 -17.00 -12.75 31.54
N LEU A 54 -15.77 -12.90 31.00
CA LEU A 54 -14.63 -13.51 31.71
C LEU A 54 -13.47 -12.49 31.79
N PRO A 55 -13.31 -11.77 32.90
CA PRO A 55 -12.34 -10.68 33.03
C PRO A 55 -10.89 -11.07 32.71
N TRP A 56 -10.45 -12.29 33.05
CA TRP A 56 -9.09 -12.74 32.82
C TRP A 56 -8.75 -12.89 31.32
N MET A 57 -9.75 -12.99 30.44
CA MET A 57 -9.58 -13.02 28.99
C MET A 57 -9.03 -11.70 28.42
N VAL A 58 -8.96 -10.63 29.21
CA VAL A 58 -8.24 -9.41 28.82
C VAL A 58 -6.75 -9.65 28.58
N LEU A 59 -6.15 -10.66 29.20
CA LEU A 59 -4.72 -10.98 29.02
C LEU A 59 -4.40 -11.45 27.59
N PRO A 60 -5.03 -12.52 27.07
CA PRO A 60 -4.83 -12.89 25.67
C PRO A 60 -5.31 -11.79 24.72
N TYR A 61 -6.39 -11.08 25.00
CA TYR A 61 -6.87 -9.96 24.18
C TYR A 61 -5.79 -8.86 24.03
N ALA A 62 -5.26 -8.34 25.13
CA ALA A 62 -4.25 -7.29 25.14
C ALA A 62 -2.92 -7.73 24.49
N SER A 63 -2.63 -9.04 24.47
CA SER A 63 -1.43 -9.57 23.81
C SER A 63 -1.42 -9.38 22.31
N SER A 64 -2.56 -9.08 21.67
CA SER A 64 -2.68 -8.84 20.23
C SER A 64 -1.76 -7.71 19.72
N GLY A 65 -1.63 -6.63 20.51
CA GLY A 65 -0.72 -5.51 20.20
C GLY A 65 0.75 -5.94 20.22
N LEU A 66 1.13 -6.81 21.15
CA LEU A 66 2.48 -7.39 21.19
C LEU A 66 2.75 -8.26 19.96
N PHE A 67 1.78 -9.12 19.57
CA PHE A 67 1.89 -9.92 18.35
C PHE A 67 1.97 -9.06 17.10
N PHE A 68 1.22 -7.96 17.03
CA PHE A 68 1.31 -7.02 15.92
C PHE A 68 2.74 -6.50 15.74
N CYS A 69 3.37 -6.03 16.82
CA CYS A 69 4.75 -5.55 16.75
C CYS A 69 5.75 -6.70 16.47
N ALA A 70 5.64 -7.82 17.21
CA ALA A 70 6.59 -8.92 17.13
C ALA A 70 6.59 -9.61 15.75
N ALA A 71 5.47 -9.70 15.06
CA ALA A 71 5.34 -10.39 13.79
C ALA A 71 6.32 -9.87 12.73
N PHE A 72 6.58 -8.55 12.68
CA PHE A 72 7.53 -7.95 11.74
C PHE A 72 8.98 -8.36 12.01
N PHE A 73 9.30 -8.74 13.25
CA PHE A 73 10.64 -9.19 13.64
C PHE A 73 10.81 -10.72 13.54
N LEU A 74 9.70 -11.46 13.62
CA LEU A 74 9.69 -12.92 13.56
C LEU A 74 9.72 -13.47 12.13
N VAL A 75 9.33 -12.71 11.11
CA VAL A 75 9.49 -13.11 9.70
C VAL A 75 10.94 -12.97 9.24
N HIS A 76 11.43 -13.85 8.35
CA HIS A 76 12.86 -13.98 8.05
C HIS A 76 13.25 -13.66 6.60
N SER A 77 12.29 -13.48 5.70
CA SER A 77 12.59 -13.11 4.31
C SER A 77 11.91 -11.80 3.91
N PRO A 78 12.52 -11.04 2.99
CA PRO A 78 11.91 -9.79 2.48
C PRO A 78 10.52 -10.03 1.88
N ASP A 79 10.31 -11.16 1.21
CA ASP A 79 9.01 -11.50 0.62
C ASP A 79 7.97 -11.83 1.69
N ALA A 80 8.34 -12.59 2.74
CA ALA A 80 7.44 -12.86 3.85
C ALA A 80 7.06 -11.57 4.61
N LEU A 81 8.01 -10.66 4.83
CA LEU A 81 7.76 -9.37 5.45
C LEU A 81 6.81 -8.53 4.60
N ARG A 82 7.02 -8.49 3.29
CA ARG A 82 6.16 -7.76 2.35
C ARG A 82 4.74 -8.34 2.34
N VAL A 83 4.61 -9.66 2.24
CA VAL A 83 3.30 -10.34 2.25
C VAL A 83 2.55 -10.09 3.55
N LEU A 84 3.22 -10.23 4.71
CA LEU A 84 2.62 -9.91 6.02
C LEU A 84 2.13 -8.45 6.05
N SER A 85 3.01 -7.50 5.74
CA SER A 85 2.70 -6.08 5.74
C SER A 85 1.52 -5.74 4.83
N GLN A 86 1.50 -6.27 3.61
CA GLN A 86 0.42 -6.02 2.65
C GLN A 86 -0.92 -6.62 3.10
N ARG A 87 -0.92 -7.81 3.72
CA ARG A 87 -2.13 -8.41 4.28
C ARG A 87 -2.69 -7.59 5.44
N LEU A 88 -1.84 -7.14 6.35
CA LEU A 88 -2.25 -6.29 7.47
C LEU A 88 -2.78 -4.93 6.97
N LEU A 89 -2.10 -4.30 6.00
CA LEU A 89 -2.58 -3.05 5.38
C LEU A 89 -3.95 -3.22 4.72
N LEU A 90 -4.15 -4.32 3.98
CA LEU A 90 -5.44 -4.61 3.33
C LEU A 90 -6.54 -4.80 4.38
N ALA A 91 -6.27 -5.61 5.41
CA ALA A 91 -7.23 -5.85 6.49
C ALA A 91 -7.61 -4.54 7.21
N THR A 92 -6.61 -3.74 7.58
CA THR A 92 -6.82 -2.44 8.24
C THR A 92 -7.64 -1.48 7.38
N ALA A 93 -7.30 -1.36 6.09
CA ALA A 93 -7.95 -0.43 5.18
C ALA A 93 -9.41 -0.80 4.92
N VAL A 94 -9.68 -2.08 4.67
CA VAL A 94 -11.04 -2.59 4.46
C VAL A 94 -11.88 -2.43 5.72
N ALA A 95 -11.34 -2.83 6.88
CA ALA A 95 -12.06 -2.68 8.17
C ALA A 95 -12.33 -1.21 8.48
N GLY A 96 -11.33 -0.32 8.33
CA GLY A 96 -11.50 1.12 8.55
C GLY A 96 -12.57 1.75 7.65
N ALA A 97 -12.60 1.35 6.37
CA ALA A 97 -13.65 1.78 5.45
C ALA A 97 -15.04 1.31 5.91
N ILE A 98 -15.16 0.05 6.33
CA ILE A 98 -16.44 -0.50 6.82
C ILE A 98 -16.86 0.18 8.12
N PHE A 99 -15.95 0.41 9.08
CA PHE A 99 -16.27 1.09 10.35
C PHE A 99 -16.84 2.50 10.12
N VAL A 100 -16.33 3.22 9.13
CA VAL A 100 -16.82 4.57 8.81
C VAL A 100 -18.16 4.53 8.06
N LEU A 101 -18.35 3.55 7.16
CA LEU A 101 -19.59 3.39 6.40
C LEU A 101 -20.71 2.74 7.24
N LEU A 102 -20.35 1.88 8.17
CA LEU A 102 -21.26 1.16 9.05
C LEU A 102 -20.79 1.32 10.51
N PRO A 103 -21.02 2.48 11.14
CA PRO A 103 -20.64 2.71 12.52
C PRO A 103 -21.50 1.84 13.43
N LEU A 104 -20.87 0.91 14.13
CA LEU A 104 -21.49 -0.04 15.05
C LEU A 104 -20.96 0.18 16.46
N ARG A 105 -21.72 -0.27 17.47
CA ARG A 105 -21.33 -0.28 18.87
C ARG A 105 -21.61 -1.65 19.48
N PHE A 106 -20.81 -2.05 20.47
CA PHE A 106 -21.13 -3.23 21.28
C PHE A 106 -22.48 -3.06 21.99
N GLY A 107 -23.28 -4.14 22.07
CA GLY A 107 -24.70 -4.08 22.42
C GLY A 107 -25.03 -3.74 23.88
N TRP A 108 -24.12 -4.03 24.83
CA TRP A 108 -24.37 -3.82 26.26
C TRP A 108 -23.10 -3.39 27.01
N PRO A 109 -23.26 -2.79 28.22
CA PRO A 109 -22.13 -2.35 29.02
C PRO A 109 -21.36 -3.55 29.60
N ARG A 110 -20.06 -3.36 29.75
CA ARG A 110 -19.19 -4.34 30.41
C ARG A 110 -19.51 -4.39 31.92
N PRO A 111 -19.58 -5.59 32.53
CA PRO A 111 -19.72 -5.72 33.96
C PRO A 111 -18.51 -5.16 34.73
N MET A 112 -18.73 -4.78 35.99
CA MET A 112 -17.65 -4.31 36.86
C MET A 112 -16.64 -5.46 37.14
N VAL A 113 -15.35 -5.10 37.07
CA VAL A 113 -14.23 -6.03 37.27
C VAL A 113 -13.72 -5.90 38.70
N ALA A 114 -13.87 -6.96 39.50
CA ALA A 114 -13.50 -6.94 40.93
C ALA A 114 -11.96 -6.91 41.14
N SER A 115 -11.18 -7.50 40.28
CA SER A 115 -9.72 -7.50 40.37
C SER A 115 -9.13 -6.14 39.95
N PRO A 116 -8.38 -5.42 40.83
CA PRO A 116 -7.80 -4.13 40.48
C PRO A 116 -6.82 -4.19 39.28
N VAL A 117 -6.06 -5.28 39.18
CA VAL A 117 -5.09 -5.46 38.06
C VAL A 117 -5.83 -5.62 36.73
N LEU A 118 -6.85 -6.47 36.67
CA LEU A 118 -7.64 -6.66 35.47
C LEU A 118 -8.44 -5.40 35.13
N ALA A 119 -8.98 -4.70 36.14
CA ALA A 119 -9.67 -3.43 35.93
C ALA A 119 -8.74 -2.37 35.29
N ALA A 120 -7.50 -2.27 35.78
CA ALA A 120 -6.50 -1.37 35.21
C ALA A 120 -6.17 -1.72 33.74
N LEU A 121 -6.09 -3.02 33.40
CA LEU A 121 -5.90 -3.46 32.00
C LEU A 121 -7.08 -3.06 31.11
N PHE A 122 -8.32 -3.23 31.58
CA PHE A 122 -9.50 -2.78 30.84
C PHE A 122 -9.56 -1.27 30.68
N GLN A 123 -9.18 -0.49 31.69
CA GLN A 123 -9.08 0.98 31.59
C GLN A 123 -8.02 1.40 30.55
N GLY A 124 -6.86 0.74 30.55
CA GLY A 124 -5.83 0.97 29.53
C GLY A 124 -6.34 0.64 28.11
N LEU A 125 -7.10 -0.44 27.97
CA LEU A 125 -7.73 -0.79 26.68
C LEU A 125 -8.71 0.28 26.21
N GLU A 126 -9.56 0.81 27.06
CA GLU A 126 -10.58 1.81 26.71
C GLU A 126 -9.99 3.13 26.17
N LEU A 127 -8.72 3.41 26.46
CA LEU A 127 -8.02 4.57 25.87
C LEU A 127 -7.75 4.38 24.37
N VAL A 128 -7.55 3.14 23.93
CA VAL A 128 -7.15 2.81 22.54
C VAL A 128 -8.29 2.13 21.78
N ASP A 129 -8.99 1.22 22.44
CA ASP A 129 -9.98 0.33 21.85
C ASP A 129 -11.38 0.57 22.46
N ARG A 130 -12.05 1.56 21.90
CA ARG A 130 -13.42 1.93 22.29
C ARG A 130 -14.43 1.00 21.61
N PRO A 131 -15.64 0.82 22.15
CA PRO A 131 -16.62 -0.17 21.71
C PRO A 131 -17.35 0.19 20.40
N TYR A 132 -16.69 0.78 19.42
CA TYR A 132 -17.33 1.26 18.18
C TYR A 132 -16.87 0.53 16.91
N ASN A 133 -15.63 0.13 16.81
CA ASN A 133 -15.09 -0.53 15.61
C ASN A 133 -15.39 -2.03 15.66
N GLN A 134 -16.64 -2.41 15.37
CA GLN A 134 -17.12 -3.77 15.62
C GLN A 134 -16.88 -4.72 14.45
N LEU A 135 -17.58 -4.55 13.33
CA LEU A 135 -17.58 -5.45 12.18
C LEU A 135 -16.71 -4.90 11.05
N PRO A 136 -15.73 -5.64 10.55
CA PRO A 136 -15.22 -6.95 10.99
C PRO A 136 -14.20 -6.83 12.13
N SER A 137 -14.05 -7.85 12.99
CA SER A 137 -13.03 -7.87 14.03
C SER A 137 -11.61 -7.92 13.45
N LEU A 138 -10.83 -6.85 13.64
CA LEU A 138 -9.41 -6.83 13.24
C LEU A 138 -8.55 -7.77 14.10
N HIS A 139 -8.89 -7.96 15.38
CA HIS A 139 -8.20 -8.92 16.25
C HIS A 139 -8.24 -10.33 15.67
N VAL A 140 -9.41 -10.76 15.24
CA VAL A 140 -9.60 -12.09 14.64
C VAL A 140 -8.90 -12.20 13.29
N ALA A 141 -9.05 -11.20 12.44
CA ALA A 141 -8.36 -11.17 11.15
C ALA A 141 -6.85 -11.25 11.33
N TYR A 142 -6.27 -10.47 12.24
CA TYR A 142 -4.84 -10.46 12.51
C TYR A 142 -4.34 -11.78 13.10
N CYS A 143 -5.08 -12.42 14.01
CA CYS A 143 -4.72 -13.74 14.50
C CYS A 143 -4.57 -14.76 13.38
N LEU A 144 -5.50 -14.77 12.41
CA LEU A 144 -5.41 -15.63 11.22
C LEU A 144 -4.20 -15.29 10.34
N LEU A 145 -3.92 -14.00 10.14
CA LEU A 145 -2.78 -13.54 9.34
C LEU A 145 -1.44 -13.85 10.03
N PHE A 146 -1.34 -13.70 11.35
CA PHE A 146 -0.14 -14.08 12.12
C PHE A 146 0.07 -15.59 12.07
N TRP A 147 -0.98 -16.40 12.28
CA TRP A 147 -0.91 -17.84 12.16
C TRP A 147 -0.34 -18.28 10.80
N THR A 148 -0.91 -17.78 9.71
CA THR A 148 -0.48 -18.16 8.35
C THR A 148 0.95 -17.70 8.02
N SER A 149 1.41 -16.61 8.63
CA SER A 149 2.76 -16.05 8.39
C SER A 149 3.84 -16.69 9.27
N LEU A 150 3.49 -17.12 10.51
CA LEU A 150 4.47 -17.56 11.50
C LEU A 150 4.53 -19.08 11.69
N ARG A 151 3.42 -19.83 11.46
CA ARG A 151 3.38 -21.29 11.70
C ARG A 151 4.47 -22.09 11.01
N HIS A 152 4.85 -21.69 9.81
CA HIS A 152 5.88 -22.37 9.02
C HIS A 152 7.32 -22.12 9.52
N ARG A 153 7.48 -21.22 10.48
CA ARG A 153 8.77 -20.89 11.11
C ARG A 153 9.13 -21.80 12.26
N LEU A 154 8.13 -22.42 12.84
CA LEU A 154 8.30 -23.27 13.99
C LEU A 154 8.52 -24.71 13.52
N SER A 155 9.67 -25.28 13.83
CA SER A 155 10.00 -26.66 13.51
C SER A 155 9.25 -27.65 14.40
N SER A 156 9.08 -27.30 15.68
CA SER A 156 8.39 -28.12 16.67
C SER A 156 6.88 -28.06 16.48
N LEU A 157 6.22 -29.22 16.50
CA LEU A 157 4.76 -29.34 16.52
C LEU A 157 4.17 -28.67 17.76
N TRP A 158 4.79 -28.86 18.92
CA TRP A 158 4.36 -28.26 20.17
C TRP A 158 4.40 -26.72 20.13
N ALA A 159 5.45 -26.13 19.55
CA ALA A 159 5.53 -24.69 19.37
C ALA A 159 4.45 -24.17 18.43
N ARG A 160 4.12 -24.91 17.36
CA ARG A 160 2.98 -24.57 16.48
C ARG A 160 1.66 -24.65 17.21
N MET A 161 1.43 -25.71 17.98
CA MET A 161 0.21 -25.86 18.77
C MET A 161 0.08 -24.73 19.81
N ALA A 162 1.16 -24.39 20.51
CA ALA A 162 1.19 -23.30 21.47
C ALA A 162 0.86 -21.95 20.83
N LEU A 163 1.50 -21.63 19.68
CA LEU A 163 1.19 -20.41 18.93
C LEU A 163 -0.27 -20.41 18.46
N GLY A 164 -0.73 -21.49 17.84
CA GLY A 164 -2.10 -21.61 17.33
C GLY A 164 -3.14 -21.53 18.45
N GLY A 165 -2.91 -22.22 19.55
CA GLY A 165 -3.77 -22.18 20.74
C GLY A 165 -3.85 -20.78 21.35
N TRP A 166 -2.70 -20.07 21.44
CA TRP A 166 -2.70 -18.70 21.95
C TRP A 166 -3.41 -17.72 21.03
N LEU A 167 -3.17 -17.78 19.71
CA LEU A 167 -3.86 -16.93 18.73
C LEU A 167 -5.37 -17.23 18.69
N LEU A 168 -5.76 -18.50 18.82
CA LEU A 168 -7.17 -18.87 18.94
C LEU A 168 -7.77 -18.31 20.24
N LEU A 169 -7.06 -18.42 21.36
CA LEU A 169 -7.49 -17.86 22.64
C LEU A 169 -7.63 -16.34 22.54
N THR A 170 -6.71 -15.66 21.87
CA THR A 170 -6.80 -14.21 21.58
C THR A 170 -8.02 -13.88 20.72
N ALA A 171 -8.30 -14.65 19.66
CA ALA A 171 -9.49 -14.45 18.84
C ALA A 171 -10.79 -14.66 19.63
N VAL A 172 -10.87 -15.73 20.40
CA VAL A 172 -12.04 -16.06 21.23
C VAL A 172 -12.21 -15.09 22.40
N SER A 173 -11.12 -14.56 22.96
CA SER A 173 -11.16 -13.57 24.05
C SER A 173 -11.94 -12.31 23.70
N THR A 174 -12.05 -11.96 22.42
CA THR A 174 -12.84 -10.81 21.94
C THR A 174 -14.31 -10.91 22.34
N LEU A 175 -14.85 -12.13 22.36
CA LEU A 175 -16.23 -12.41 22.78
C LEU A 175 -16.38 -12.30 24.32
N PHE A 176 -15.48 -12.94 25.05
CA PHE A 176 -15.55 -13.03 26.53
C PHE A 176 -15.12 -11.75 27.26
N THR A 177 -14.51 -10.81 26.55
CA THR A 177 -14.19 -9.46 27.07
C THR A 177 -15.23 -8.42 26.70
N TYR A 178 -16.29 -8.82 26.00
CA TYR A 178 -17.36 -7.94 25.51
C TYR A 178 -16.81 -6.82 24.60
N GLN A 179 -15.89 -7.21 23.71
CA GLN A 179 -15.35 -6.32 22.70
C GLN A 179 -16.01 -6.55 21.33
N HIS A 180 -16.39 -7.79 21.00
CA HIS A 180 -16.99 -8.15 19.72
C HIS A 180 -18.14 -9.14 19.89
N HIS A 181 -19.07 -9.12 18.93
CA HIS A 181 -20.12 -10.11 18.76
C HIS A 181 -19.68 -11.25 17.83
N LEU A 182 -20.44 -12.35 17.82
CA LEU A 182 -20.18 -13.52 16.96
C LEU A 182 -20.07 -13.14 15.46
N LEU A 183 -20.92 -12.22 15.01
CA LEU A 183 -20.90 -11.76 13.62
C LEU A 183 -19.61 -11.00 13.29
N ASP A 184 -19.06 -10.24 14.25
CA ASP A 184 -17.79 -9.53 14.08
C ASP A 184 -16.63 -10.51 13.94
N VAL A 185 -16.64 -11.60 14.73
CA VAL A 185 -15.67 -12.69 14.64
C VAL A 185 -15.74 -13.38 13.29
N ALA A 186 -16.94 -13.72 12.82
CA ALA A 186 -17.14 -14.30 11.48
C ALA A 186 -16.66 -13.35 10.37
N GLY A 187 -16.97 -12.06 10.49
CA GLY A 187 -16.46 -11.02 9.57
C GLY A 187 -14.94 -10.90 9.60
N GLY A 188 -14.33 -11.01 10.78
CA GLY A 188 -12.86 -11.00 10.93
C GLY A 188 -12.19 -12.21 10.27
N LEU A 189 -12.75 -13.41 10.44
CA LEU A 189 -12.27 -14.63 9.74
C LEU A 189 -12.37 -14.48 8.22
N LEU A 190 -13.52 -13.99 7.73
CA LEU A 190 -13.73 -13.74 6.30
C LEU A 190 -12.72 -12.71 5.77
N LEU A 191 -12.51 -11.60 6.47
CA LEU A 191 -11.55 -10.58 6.09
C LEU A 191 -10.12 -11.14 6.04
N GLY A 192 -9.70 -11.88 7.06
CA GLY A 192 -8.40 -12.53 7.09
C GLY A 192 -8.22 -13.51 5.93
N TRP A 193 -9.24 -14.32 5.64
CA TRP A 193 -9.23 -15.24 4.50
C TRP A 193 -9.13 -14.50 3.16
N VAL A 194 -9.90 -13.44 2.94
CA VAL A 194 -9.83 -12.60 1.74
C VAL A 194 -8.42 -12.03 1.57
N CYS A 195 -7.79 -11.54 2.64
CA CYS A 195 -6.43 -11.03 2.59
C CYS A 195 -5.42 -12.12 2.16
N ILE A 196 -5.59 -13.37 2.62
CA ILE A 196 -4.72 -14.48 2.26
C ILE A 196 -4.88 -14.84 0.77
N VAL A 197 -6.10 -14.87 0.26
CA VAL A 197 -6.40 -15.18 -1.14
C VAL A 197 -5.90 -14.08 -2.07
N CYS A 198 -6.15 -12.81 -1.73
CA CYS A 198 -5.73 -11.67 -2.55
C CYS A 198 -4.22 -11.47 -2.58
N ILE A 199 -3.53 -11.86 -1.50
CA ILE A 199 -2.08 -11.69 -1.37
C ILE A 199 -1.45 -13.05 -1.04
N PRO A 200 -1.25 -13.94 -2.05
CA PRO A 200 -0.68 -15.26 -1.84
C PRO A 200 0.80 -15.17 -1.41
N PRO A 201 1.31 -16.20 -0.69
CA PRO A 201 2.72 -16.29 -0.38
C PRO A 201 3.54 -16.47 -1.67
N GLY A 202 4.81 -16.04 -1.65
CA GLY A 202 5.72 -16.18 -2.79
C GLY A 202 5.54 -15.14 -3.89
N ARG A 203 4.69 -14.16 -3.70
CA ARG A 203 4.57 -13.02 -4.63
C ARG A 203 5.84 -12.17 -4.56
N SER A 204 6.68 -12.26 -5.58
CA SER A 204 7.95 -11.51 -5.65
C SER A 204 7.77 -10.03 -5.99
N GLU A 205 6.67 -9.68 -6.67
CA GLU A 205 6.41 -8.32 -7.13
C GLU A 205 5.59 -7.51 -6.11
N PRO A 206 5.91 -6.21 -5.92
CA PRO A 206 5.09 -5.34 -5.12
C PRO A 206 3.68 -5.20 -5.72
N PHE A 207 2.65 -5.34 -4.90
CA PHE A 207 1.28 -5.09 -5.33
C PHE A 207 0.97 -3.58 -5.21
N VAL A 208 1.45 -2.80 -6.16
CA VAL A 208 1.34 -1.34 -6.15
C VAL A 208 -0.12 -0.88 -6.09
N GLY A 209 -1.02 -1.57 -6.80
CA GLY A 209 -2.46 -1.30 -6.74
C GLY A 209 -3.02 -1.35 -5.32
N LEU A 210 -2.50 -2.23 -4.46
CA LEU A 210 -2.90 -2.30 -3.06
C LEU A 210 -2.62 -0.99 -2.29
N TYR A 211 -1.45 -0.38 -2.52
CA TYR A 211 -1.10 0.86 -1.81
C TYR A 211 -2.03 2.02 -2.20
N TYR A 212 -2.45 2.08 -3.47
CA TYR A 212 -3.47 3.05 -3.91
C TYR A 212 -4.86 2.73 -3.37
N PHE A 213 -5.21 1.45 -3.24
CA PHE A 213 -6.45 1.03 -2.58
C PHE A 213 -6.47 1.43 -1.10
N VAL A 214 -5.38 1.15 -0.38
CA VAL A 214 -5.20 1.57 1.02
C VAL A 214 -5.30 3.10 1.14
N ALA A 215 -4.65 3.84 0.24
CA ALA A 215 -4.74 5.29 0.22
C ALA A 215 -6.17 5.79 -0.04
N ALA A 216 -6.95 5.12 -0.90
CA ALA A 216 -8.36 5.42 -1.12
C ALA A 216 -9.20 5.17 0.15
N CYS A 217 -8.97 4.07 0.86
CA CYS A 217 -9.65 3.77 2.13
C CYS A 217 -9.29 4.79 3.22
N ILE A 218 -8.01 5.16 3.34
CA ILE A 218 -7.56 6.22 4.26
C ILE A 218 -8.21 7.57 3.88
N ALA A 219 -8.28 7.90 2.60
CA ALA A 219 -8.95 9.11 2.12
C ALA A 219 -10.45 9.10 2.47
N LEU A 220 -11.11 7.94 2.42
CA LEU A 220 -12.49 7.79 2.87
C LEU A 220 -12.62 8.10 4.37
N VAL A 221 -11.77 7.50 5.20
CA VAL A 221 -11.80 7.67 6.65
C VAL A 221 -11.51 9.12 7.03
N LEU A 222 -10.42 9.70 6.52
CA LEU A 222 -10.05 11.10 6.76
C LEU A 222 -11.11 12.08 6.24
N GLY A 223 -11.63 11.79 5.05
CA GLY A 223 -12.60 12.64 4.40
C GLY A 223 -13.93 12.70 5.15
N ARG A 224 -14.38 11.58 5.71
CA ARG A 224 -15.60 11.56 6.53
C ARG A 224 -15.47 12.42 7.79
N TYR A 225 -14.24 12.57 8.29
CA TYR A 225 -13.97 13.37 9.48
C TYR A 225 -13.69 14.85 9.18
N ALA A 226 -12.96 15.14 8.10
CA ALA A 226 -12.34 16.45 7.88
C ALA A 226 -12.71 17.15 6.55
N LEU A 227 -13.38 16.46 5.60
CA LEU A 227 -13.64 16.99 4.27
C LEU A 227 -15.13 16.95 3.90
N PRO A 228 -15.58 17.84 3.00
CA PRO A 228 -16.89 17.70 2.37
C PRO A 228 -17.02 16.36 1.61
N LEU A 229 -18.24 15.83 1.56
CA LEU A 229 -18.52 14.54 0.93
C LEU A 229 -18.04 14.47 -0.53
N CYS A 230 -18.23 15.53 -1.31
CA CYS A 230 -17.81 15.59 -2.71
C CYS A 230 -16.28 15.46 -2.87
N ALA A 231 -15.50 16.13 -2.01
CA ALA A 231 -14.04 16.01 -2.01
C ALA A 231 -13.58 14.62 -1.58
N THR A 232 -14.23 14.03 -0.58
CA THR A 232 -13.97 12.66 -0.13
C THR A 232 -14.23 11.66 -1.25
N LEU A 233 -15.38 11.71 -1.90
CA LEU A 233 -15.74 10.82 -3.00
C LEU A 233 -14.78 10.99 -4.18
N TYR A 234 -14.39 12.22 -4.49
CA TYR A 234 -13.41 12.48 -5.54
C TYR A 234 -12.06 11.81 -5.26
N LEU A 235 -11.51 11.96 -4.05
CA LEU A 235 -10.24 11.32 -3.67
C LEU A 235 -10.33 9.79 -3.73
N VAL A 236 -11.41 9.23 -3.18
CA VAL A 236 -11.65 7.77 -3.17
C VAL A 236 -11.75 7.23 -4.60
N LEU A 237 -12.54 7.87 -5.45
CA LEU A 237 -12.70 7.44 -6.85
C LEU A 237 -11.41 7.59 -7.64
N SER A 238 -10.71 8.71 -7.53
CA SER A 238 -9.45 8.96 -8.22
C SER A 238 -8.39 7.91 -7.87
N LEU A 239 -8.13 7.69 -6.58
CA LEU A 239 -7.16 6.71 -6.11
C LEU A 239 -7.62 5.26 -6.37
N GLY A 240 -8.92 4.98 -6.29
CA GLY A 240 -9.52 3.70 -6.65
C GLY A 240 -9.31 3.34 -8.12
N LEU A 241 -9.48 4.30 -9.03
CA LEU A 241 -9.21 4.11 -10.46
C LEU A 241 -7.72 3.83 -10.73
N VAL A 242 -6.81 4.52 -10.03
CA VAL A 242 -5.37 4.22 -10.11
C VAL A 242 -5.08 2.81 -9.60
N SER A 243 -5.66 2.43 -8.44
CA SER A 243 -5.55 1.08 -7.91
C SER A 243 -5.98 0.02 -8.92
N LEU A 244 -7.11 0.23 -9.56
CA LEU A 244 -7.67 -0.67 -10.58
C LEU A 244 -6.75 -0.76 -11.82
N ALA A 245 -6.21 0.37 -12.28
CA ALA A 245 -5.28 0.41 -13.40
C ALA A 245 -4.01 -0.40 -13.13
N TYR A 246 -3.43 -0.26 -11.93
CA TYR A 246 -2.28 -1.06 -11.51
C TYR A 246 -2.63 -2.54 -11.31
N ALA A 247 -3.79 -2.86 -10.74
CA ALA A 247 -4.24 -4.24 -10.55
C ALA A 247 -4.42 -4.97 -11.88
N ARG A 248 -4.94 -4.26 -12.89
CA ARG A 248 -5.14 -4.76 -14.26
C ARG A 248 -3.91 -4.60 -15.17
N ARG A 249 -2.79 -4.09 -14.67
CA ARG A 249 -1.56 -3.82 -15.45
C ARG A 249 -1.79 -2.96 -16.69
N GLN A 250 -2.71 -2.01 -16.63
CA GLN A 250 -3.04 -1.10 -17.73
C GLN A 250 -1.96 -0.03 -17.91
N GLN A 251 -0.96 -0.30 -18.73
CA GLN A 251 0.20 0.59 -18.94
C GLN A 251 -0.21 2.01 -19.37
N GLY A 252 -1.14 2.12 -20.32
CA GLY A 252 -1.55 3.41 -20.92
C GLY A 252 -2.78 4.07 -20.29
N PHE A 253 -3.13 3.83 -19.02
CA PHE A 253 -4.39 4.32 -18.41
C PHE A 253 -4.53 5.85 -18.41
N LEU A 254 -3.42 6.60 -18.41
CA LEU A 254 -3.40 8.07 -18.49
C LEU A 254 -3.51 8.62 -19.92
N ARG A 255 -3.53 7.75 -20.93
CA ARG A 255 -3.69 8.12 -22.36
C ARG A 255 -2.77 9.26 -22.83
N LYS A 256 -1.53 9.27 -22.33
CA LYS A 256 -0.52 10.26 -22.74
C LYS A 256 -0.24 10.14 -24.23
N ARG A 257 -0.35 11.25 -24.95
CA ARG A 257 -0.08 11.34 -26.38
C ARG A 257 0.84 12.53 -26.66
N GLN A 258 1.88 12.33 -27.46
CA GLN A 258 2.88 13.37 -27.78
C GLN A 258 3.38 14.11 -26.53
N GLY A 259 3.62 13.37 -25.44
CA GLY A 259 4.10 13.93 -24.19
C GLY A 259 3.07 14.71 -23.37
N GLN A 260 1.79 14.72 -23.74
CA GLN A 260 0.74 15.46 -23.03
C GLN A 260 -0.41 14.56 -22.60
N PHE A 261 -1.09 14.98 -21.54
CA PHE A 261 -2.33 14.36 -21.09
C PHE A 261 -3.54 15.07 -21.70
N PRO A 262 -4.61 14.35 -22.04
CA PRO A 262 -5.91 14.97 -22.27
C PRO A 262 -6.35 15.73 -21.02
N TRP A 263 -7.10 16.83 -21.18
CA TRP A 263 -7.51 17.69 -20.07
C TRP A 263 -8.27 16.95 -18.95
N TRP A 264 -9.11 15.98 -19.31
CA TRP A 264 -9.89 15.21 -18.35
C TRP A 264 -9.03 14.33 -17.42
N VAL A 265 -7.83 13.92 -17.87
CA VAL A 265 -6.88 13.15 -17.04
C VAL A 265 -6.40 13.99 -15.86
N TRP A 266 -6.18 15.30 -16.08
CA TRP A 266 -5.86 16.22 -14.99
C TRP A 266 -6.98 16.32 -13.96
N CYS A 267 -8.25 16.27 -14.40
CA CYS A 267 -9.39 16.30 -13.50
C CYS A 267 -9.56 14.97 -12.75
N VAL A 268 -9.47 13.85 -13.44
CA VAL A 268 -9.76 12.53 -12.84
C VAL A 268 -8.61 12.04 -11.94
N TYR A 269 -7.37 12.27 -12.35
CA TYR A 269 -6.18 11.71 -11.69
C TYR A 269 -5.31 12.77 -10.99
N ALA A 270 -5.86 13.97 -10.68
CA ALA A 270 -5.09 15.04 -10.07
C ALA A 270 -4.32 14.63 -8.80
N PRO A 271 -4.89 13.89 -7.83
CA PRO A 271 -4.16 13.49 -6.64
C PRO A 271 -2.94 12.62 -6.95
N TYR A 272 -3.07 11.70 -7.90
CA TYR A 272 -2.00 10.84 -8.38
C TYR A 272 -0.91 11.64 -9.10
N LEU A 273 -1.29 12.48 -10.06
CA LEU A 273 -0.37 13.31 -10.83
C LEU A 273 0.38 14.33 -9.97
N LEU A 274 -0.33 14.92 -9.00
CA LEU A 274 0.27 15.83 -8.02
C LEU A 274 1.30 15.11 -7.14
N GLY A 275 0.97 13.91 -6.66
CA GLY A 275 1.89 13.07 -5.90
C GLY A 275 3.18 12.80 -6.66
N TYR A 276 3.10 12.42 -7.94
CA TYR A 276 4.28 12.22 -8.78
C TYR A 276 5.06 13.51 -9.05
N ARG A 277 4.36 14.62 -9.26
CA ARG A 277 5.01 15.93 -9.44
C ARG A 277 5.78 16.35 -8.19
N LEU A 278 5.20 16.19 -7.01
CA LEU A 278 5.87 16.49 -5.74
C LEU A 278 7.07 15.55 -5.51
N THR A 279 6.92 14.27 -5.76
CA THR A 279 8.02 13.30 -5.68
C THR A 279 9.15 13.66 -6.64
N TRP A 280 8.84 14.03 -7.88
CA TRP A 280 9.84 14.46 -8.85
C TRP A 280 10.57 15.73 -8.41
N LEU A 281 9.86 16.72 -7.84
CA LEU A 281 10.48 17.91 -7.23
C LEU A 281 11.40 17.55 -6.08
N ALA A 282 10.96 16.65 -5.18
CA ALA A 282 11.76 16.17 -4.07
C ALA A 282 13.04 15.44 -4.52
N VAL A 283 12.91 14.54 -5.51
CA VAL A 283 14.06 13.84 -6.11
C VAL A 283 15.04 14.82 -6.76
N ARG A 284 14.55 15.82 -7.47
CA ARG A 284 15.40 16.87 -8.03
C ARG A 284 16.14 17.67 -6.94
N TRP A 285 15.42 18.03 -5.88
CA TRP A 285 16.00 18.82 -4.81
C TRP A 285 17.05 18.02 -4.02
N SER A 286 16.77 16.77 -3.67
CA SER A 286 17.72 15.88 -2.97
C SER A 286 18.91 15.48 -3.85
N GLY A 287 18.67 15.26 -5.14
CA GLY A 287 19.68 14.88 -6.14
C GLY A 287 20.33 16.06 -6.88
N ARG A 288 20.23 17.29 -6.40
CA ARG A 288 20.75 18.49 -7.09
C ARG A 288 22.25 18.47 -7.35
N HIS A 289 23.00 17.64 -6.61
CA HIS A 289 24.44 17.46 -6.78
C HIS A 289 24.80 16.40 -7.83
N LEU A 290 23.81 15.66 -8.35
CA LEU A 290 24.00 14.61 -9.34
C LEU A 290 23.59 15.11 -10.71
N PRO A 291 24.30 14.72 -11.79
CA PRO A 291 23.91 15.09 -13.15
C PRO A 291 22.53 14.49 -13.47
N PRO A 292 21.62 15.29 -14.06
CA PRO A 292 20.27 14.82 -14.41
C PRO A 292 20.26 13.80 -15.55
N VAL A 293 21.35 13.77 -16.31
CA VAL A 293 21.58 12.92 -17.48
C VAL A 293 22.89 12.18 -17.30
N ARG A 294 22.91 10.89 -17.62
CA ARG A 294 24.09 10.03 -17.56
C ARG A 294 24.26 9.30 -18.88
N SER A 295 25.45 9.39 -19.47
CA SER A 295 25.82 8.55 -20.61
C SER A 295 26.11 7.12 -20.16
N ILE A 296 25.62 6.15 -20.89
CA ILE A 296 25.89 4.72 -20.71
C ILE A 296 26.51 4.07 -21.95
N GLY A 297 26.74 4.87 -22.99
CA GLY A 297 27.38 4.49 -24.25
C GLY A 297 27.58 5.69 -25.15
N PRO A 298 28.19 5.51 -26.31
CA PRO A 298 28.51 6.63 -27.22
C PRO A 298 27.28 7.42 -27.67
N GLN A 299 26.14 6.74 -27.79
CA GLN A 299 24.90 7.31 -28.33
C GLN A 299 23.68 7.11 -27.44
N LEU A 300 23.86 6.64 -26.18
CA LEU A 300 22.74 6.37 -25.27
C LEU A 300 22.94 7.09 -23.93
N TRP A 301 22.00 7.94 -23.62
CA TRP A 301 21.89 8.66 -22.35
C TRP A 301 20.64 8.22 -21.60
N ILE A 302 20.76 8.12 -20.29
CA ILE A 302 19.64 7.82 -19.40
C ILE A 302 19.49 8.91 -18.34
N GLY A 303 18.27 9.11 -17.88
CA GLY A 303 18.02 10.08 -16.82
C GLY A 303 16.57 10.17 -16.37
N ARG A 304 16.30 11.20 -15.58
CA ARG A 304 14.96 11.56 -15.15
C ARG A 304 14.30 12.52 -16.13
N ARG A 305 12.99 12.75 -16.00
CA ARG A 305 12.34 13.83 -16.73
C ARG A 305 13.09 15.16 -16.47
N LEU A 306 13.49 15.83 -17.53
CA LEU A 306 14.25 17.08 -17.47
C LEU A 306 13.31 18.30 -17.37
N THR A 307 13.86 19.43 -16.95
CA THR A 307 13.26 20.75 -17.12
C THR A 307 13.69 21.34 -18.47
N ASP A 308 13.06 22.46 -18.89
CA ASP A 308 13.45 23.15 -20.11
C ASP A 308 14.93 23.61 -20.10
N ALA A 309 15.42 24.03 -18.94
CA ALA A 309 16.83 24.40 -18.78
C ALA A 309 17.78 23.21 -18.92
N GLU A 310 17.43 22.07 -18.31
CA GLU A 310 18.22 20.83 -18.33
C GLU A 310 18.17 20.15 -19.71
N ALA A 311 17.12 20.34 -20.49
CA ALA A 311 17.01 19.81 -21.87
C ALA A 311 18.15 20.27 -22.78
N ARG A 312 18.75 21.43 -22.50
CA ARG A 312 19.93 21.95 -23.21
C ARG A 312 21.20 21.12 -22.98
N LEU A 313 21.23 20.24 -22.02
CA LEU A 313 22.36 19.34 -21.76
C LEU A 313 22.39 18.15 -22.72
N LEU A 314 21.32 17.92 -23.47
CA LEU A 314 21.22 16.82 -24.43
C LEU A 314 21.95 17.20 -25.74
N PRO A 315 22.57 16.22 -26.44
CA PRO A 315 23.13 16.42 -27.75
C PRO A 315 22.10 16.95 -28.75
N ALA A 316 22.55 17.75 -29.69
CA ALA A 316 21.69 18.21 -30.79
C ALA A 316 21.17 17.02 -31.62
N GLY A 317 19.91 17.07 -32.03
CA GLY A 317 19.27 15.99 -32.80
C GLY A 317 18.99 14.72 -32.00
N CYS A 318 19.02 14.78 -30.67
CA CYS A 318 18.75 13.65 -29.80
C CYS A 318 17.30 13.15 -29.90
N SER A 319 17.12 11.85 -30.11
CA SER A 319 15.84 11.18 -30.05
C SER A 319 15.44 10.94 -28.58
N VAL A 320 14.21 11.25 -28.23
CA VAL A 320 13.70 11.10 -26.87
C VAL A 320 12.79 9.87 -26.75
N ILE A 321 13.17 8.94 -25.90
CA ILE A 321 12.35 7.78 -25.55
C ILE A 321 11.86 7.94 -24.11
N ASP A 322 10.58 8.22 -23.99
CA ASP A 322 9.90 8.52 -22.73
C ASP A 322 9.19 7.27 -22.18
N LEU A 323 9.64 6.80 -21.02
CA LEU A 323 9.03 5.67 -20.30
C LEU A 323 8.09 6.13 -19.19
N ALA A 324 7.98 7.45 -18.95
CA ALA A 324 7.18 7.99 -17.87
C ALA A 324 5.71 8.09 -18.27
N ASN A 325 4.86 7.38 -17.58
CA ASN A 325 3.42 7.52 -17.74
C ASN A 325 2.85 8.68 -16.89
N GLU A 326 3.48 9.01 -15.76
CA GLU A 326 2.92 9.83 -14.68
C GLU A 326 3.17 11.33 -14.81
N LEU A 327 4.08 11.74 -15.67
CA LEU A 327 4.44 13.15 -15.86
C LEU A 327 4.28 13.55 -17.34
N PRO A 328 3.77 14.76 -17.63
CA PRO A 328 3.80 15.28 -19.00
C PRO A 328 5.23 15.57 -19.40
N GLU A 329 5.54 15.46 -20.69
CA GLU A 329 6.86 15.79 -21.20
C GLU A 329 7.11 17.30 -21.20
N THR A 330 8.36 17.65 -21.01
CA THR A 330 8.85 19.02 -20.99
C THR A 330 8.65 19.72 -22.34
N PRO A 331 8.14 20.95 -22.35
CA PRO A 331 7.93 21.69 -23.61
C PRO A 331 9.15 21.77 -24.51
N ALA A 332 10.35 22.02 -23.97
CA ALA A 332 11.59 22.10 -24.75
C ALA A 332 11.92 20.78 -25.46
N LEU A 333 11.67 19.61 -24.81
CA LEU A 333 11.89 18.30 -25.44
C LEU A 333 10.84 18.02 -26.50
N ARG A 334 9.63 18.51 -26.34
CA ARG A 334 8.57 18.42 -27.34
C ARG A 334 8.82 19.36 -28.53
N ALA A 335 9.34 20.57 -28.29
CA ALA A 335 9.62 21.56 -29.30
C ALA A 335 10.84 21.21 -30.19
N HIS A 336 11.84 20.53 -29.64
CA HIS A 336 12.97 20.00 -30.40
C HIS A 336 12.62 18.75 -31.21
N GLN A 337 11.40 18.28 -31.09
CA GLN A 337 10.88 17.11 -31.76
C GLN A 337 10.39 17.49 -33.17
N ALA A 338 11.18 17.23 -34.16
CA ALA A 338 10.58 16.79 -35.40
C ALA A 338 9.67 15.59 -35.06
N PRO A 339 8.49 15.45 -35.68
CA PRO A 339 7.49 14.45 -35.29
C PRO A 339 8.00 13.00 -35.19
N HIS A 340 9.19 12.73 -35.68
CA HIS A 340 9.83 11.42 -35.80
C HIS A 340 10.77 11.06 -34.63
N HIS A 341 11.14 11.99 -33.74
CA HIS A 341 12.18 11.78 -32.74
C HIS A 341 11.66 11.59 -31.29
N TYR A 342 10.36 11.77 -31.07
CA TYR A 342 9.75 11.47 -29.73
C TYR A 342 8.93 10.21 -29.79
N GLN A 343 9.25 9.27 -28.90
CA GLN A 343 8.52 8.04 -28.74
C GLN A 343 8.15 7.86 -27.27
N HIS A 344 6.89 7.55 -27.01
CA HIS A 344 6.40 7.29 -25.67
C HIS A 344 5.99 5.82 -25.52
N PHE A 345 6.61 5.15 -24.58
CA PHE A 345 6.27 3.81 -24.16
C PHE A 345 5.73 3.88 -22.72
N ALA A 346 4.43 3.84 -22.58
CA ALA A 346 3.79 3.90 -21.26
C ALA A 346 4.17 2.71 -20.41
N LEU A 347 4.96 2.90 -19.35
CA LEU A 347 5.30 1.87 -18.38
C LEU A 347 4.81 2.27 -17.00
N LEU A 348 4.12 1.34 -16.32
CA LEU A 348 3.77 1.50 -14.90
C LEU A 348 5.02 1.54 -14.03
N ASP A 349 5.02 2.40 -13.01
CA ASP A 349 6.14 2.47 -12.08
C ASP A 349 6.15 1.27 -11.14
N ILE A 350 7.37 0.80 -10.78
CA ILE A 350 7.61 -0.33 -9.86
C ILE A 350 7.14 -1.70 -10.40
N VAL A 351 6.31 -1.74 -11.42
CA VAL A 351 5.81 -2.99 -12.05
C VAL A 351 6.77 -3.38 -13.18
N PRO A 352 7.20 -4.65 -13.28
CA PRO A 352 7.99 -5.11 -14.42
C PRO A 352 7.24 -4.90 -15.74
N PRO A 353 7.89 -4.32 -16.76
CA PRO A 353 7.27 -4.17 -18.07
C PRO A 353 7.09 -5.54 -18.76
N PRO A 354 6.08 -5.68 -19.64
CA PRO A 354 5.93 -6.86 -20.49
C PRO A 354 7.17 -7.10 -21.37
N ALA A 355 7.55 -8.36 -21.58
CA ALA A 355 8.75 -8.71 -22.38
C ALA A 355 8.67 -8.14 -23.80
N ASP A 356 7.50 -8.23 -24.44
CA ASP A 356 7.29 -7.69 -25.80
C ASP A 356 7.49 -6.17 -25.83
N THR A 357 7.06 -5.45 -24.79
CA THR A 357 7.27 -4.00 -24.70
C THR A 357 8.75 -3.67 -24.52
N VAL A 358 9.50 -4.46 -23.74
CA VAL A 358 10.96 -4.30 -23.60
C VAL A 358 11.64 -4.46 -24.95
N GLN A 359 11.29 -5.51 -25.72
CA GLN A 359 11.83 -5.74 -27.06
C GLN A 359 11.51 -4.58 -28.01
N GLN A 360 10.30 -4.06 -28.00
CA GLN A 360 9.91 -2.91 -28.82
C GLN A 360 10.74 -1.66 -28.48
N ILE A 361 10.99 -1.39 -27.19
CA ILE A 361 11.80 -0.26 -26.74
C ILE A 361 13.25 -0.44 -27.18
N VAL A 362 13.83 -1.63 -26.99
CA VAL A 362 15.20 -1.95 -27.43
C VAL A 362 15.34 -1.81 -28.94
N ALA A 363 14.38 -2.30 -29.73
CA ALA A 363 14.36 -2.11 -31.18
C ALA A 363 14.26 -0.63 -31.60
N ALA A 364 13.49 0.17 -30.86
CA ALA A 364 13.40 1.60 -31.09
C ALA A 364 14.75 2.31 -30.81
N ILE A 365 15.40 1.96 -29.69
CA ILE A 365 16.73 2.49 -29.34
C ILE A 365 17.73 2.14 -30.45
N ARG A 366 17.82 0.87 -30.84
CA ARG A 366 18.75 0.41 -31.93
C ARG A 366 18.50 1.14 -33.23
N ARG A 367 17.26 1.28 -33.66
CA ARG A 367 16.92 2.02 -34.90
C ARG A 367 17.44 3.45 -34.91
N GLU A 368 17.34 4.15 -33.78
CA GLU A 368 17.81 5.53 -33.68
C GLU A 368 19.36 5.59 -33.67
N THR A 369 19.99 4.70 -32.88
CA THR A 369 21.46 4.65 -32.80
C THR A 369 22.11 4.18 -34.09
N ASP A 370 21.54 3.21 -34.82
CA ASP A 370 22.01 2.77 -36.14
C ASP A 370 21.88 3.86 -37.20
N ALA A 371 20.91 4.75 -37.05
CA ALA A 371 20.76 5.93 -37.86
C ALA A 371 21.70 7.09 -37.45
N GLY A 372 22.63 6.86 -36.55
CA GLY A 372 23.58 7.85 -36.05
C GLY A 372 22.98 8.89 -35.10
N ARG A 373 21.75 8.75 -34.65
CA ARG A 373 21.10 9.70 -33.75
C ARG A 373 21.32 9.32 -32.30
N PRO A 374 21.76 10.25 -31.45
CA PRO A 374 21.86 10.02 -30.02
C PRO A 374 20.45 9.81 -29.41
N VAL A 375 20.33 8.95 -28.39
CA VAL A 375 19.07 8.61 -27.75
C VAL A 375 19.11 9.03 -26.28
N TYR A 376 18.09 9.76 -25.85
CA TYR A 376 17.81 10.04 -24.45
C TYR A 376 16.64 9.17 -23.95
N LEU A 377 16.95 8.16 -23.17
CA LEU A 377 15.99 7.27 -22.55
C LEU A 377 15.69 7.74 -21.12
N HIS A 378 14.47 8.10 -20.83
CA HIS A 378 14.13 8.59 -19.49
C HIS A 378 12.84 7.99 -18.92
N CYS A 379 12.73 8.01 -17.60
CA CYS A 379 11.49 7.80 -16.87
C CYS A 379 11.25 8.97 -15.92
N ALA A 380 10.21 8.93 -15.11
CA ALA A 380 9.89 10.04 -14.21
C ALA A 380 11.08 10.44 -13.32
N MET A 381 11.69 9.48 -12.63
CA MET A 381 12.74 9.72 -11.64
C MET A 381 14.17 9.33 -12.09
N GLY A 382 14.32 8.69 -13.25
CA GLY A 382 15.64 8.31 -13.80
C GLY A 382 16.28 7.08 -13.16
N TYR A 383 15.52 6.25 -12.47
CA TYR A 383 16.07 5.10 -11.76
C TYR A 383 15.72 3.77 -12.46
N ARG A 384 14.78 3.04 -11.90
CA ARG A 384 14.55 1.61 -12.17
C ARG A 384 14.19 1.30 -13.62
N ARG A 385 13.21 2.00 -14.23
CA ARG A 385 12.73 1.70 -15.59
C ARG A 385 13.83 1.92 -16.63
N CYS A 386 14.55 3.04 -16.55
CA CYS A 386 15.66 3.33 -17.47
C CYS A 386 16.78 2.31 -17.37
N LEU A 387 17.21 1.96 -16.14
CA LEU A 387 18.26 0.97 -15.94
C LEU A 387 17.86 -0.42 -16.42
N GLN A 388 16.59 -0.81 -16.23
CA GLN A 388 16.09 -2.09 -16.69
C GLN A 388 16.13 -2.21 -18.23
N ILE A 389 15.70 -1.17 -18.94
CA ILE A 389 15.77 -1.13 -20.40
C ILE A 389 17.22 -1.04 -20.89
N ALA A 390 18.05 -0.19 -20.26
CA ALA A 390 19.46 -0.06 -20.59
C ALA A 390 20.21 -1.39 -20.48
N ASN A 391 19.99 -2.14 -19.42
CA ASN A 391 20.56 -3.48 -19.24
C ASN A 391 20.09 -4.47 -20.33
N ALA A 392 18.85 -4.35 -20.81
CA ALA A 392 18.34 -5.17 -21.91
C ALA A 392 18.95 -4.79 -23.27
N CYS A 393 19.47 -3.57 -23.46
CA CYS A 393 20.17 -3.16 -24.67
C CYS A 393 21.60 -3.77 -24.77
N THR A 394 22.19 -4.14 -23.62
CA THR A 394 23.57 -4.67 -23.53
C THR A 394 23.63 -6.20 -23.58
N GLN A 395 22.48 -6.86 -23.51
CA GLN A 395 22.31 -8.30 -23.72
C GLN A 395 21.97 -8.60 -25.19
#